data_ce37c3fb0ee8c2dc961ff53b58e7ed0e
#
_entry.id   ce37c3fb0ee8c2dc961ff53b58e7ed0e
#
_cell.length_a   1.000
_cell.length_b   1.000
_cell.length_c   1.000
_cell.angle_alpha   90.00
_cell.angle_beta   90.00
_cell.angle_gamma   90.00
#
_symmetry.space_group_name_H-M   'P 1'
#
loop_
_entity.id
_entity.type
_entity.pdbx_description
1 polymer ?
#
loop_
_entity_poly.entity_id
_entity_poly.type
_entity_poly.pdbx_seq_one_letter_code
_entity_poly.pdbx_strand_id
1 'polypeptide(L)'
;MKTKCCSEETLHELLRTPRIRQHLKPLGKKLIRLGLDLRTARERAEQAHAEVVQRTAWLLSCYNREQLYEEVWSEPLRAVAKKYGFSDVRLGKVCKALNVPKPGVGYWAKKAAGKFLGKRPPLPPIMPGLDT
;
A
#
# COMPACT_ATOMS: atom_id res chain seq x y z
N MET A 1 6.96 -26.60 45.48
CA MET A 1 7.85 -25.95 44.51
C MET A 1 7.07 -24.92 43.71
N LYS A 2 7.35 -23.67 43.91
CA LYS A 2 6.71 -22.59 43.15
C LYS A 2 7.37 -22.58 41.76
N THR A 3 6.63 -22.98 40.74
CA THR A 3 7.01 -22.72 39.36
C THR A 3 7.07 -21.21 39.17
N LYS A 4 8.27 -20.64 39.00
CA LYS A 4 8.45 -19.27 38.56
C LYS A 4 7.77 -19.15 37.22
N CYS A 5 6.58 -18.55 37.19
CA CYS A 5 6.02 -18.00 35.96
C CYS A 5 7.08 -17.08 35.37
N CYS A 6 7.62 -17.42 34.21
CA CYS A 6 8.40 -16.48 33.42
C CYS A 6 7.50 -15.26 33.19
N SER A 7 7.87 -14.14 33.77
CA SER A 7 7.18 -12.87 33.49
C SER A 7 7.28 -12.56 32.00
N GLU A 8 6.27 -11.93 31.43
CA GLU A 8 6.27 -11.51 30.00
C GLU A 8 7.54 -10.74 29.63
N GLU A 9 8.11 -9.98 30.58
CA GLU A 9 9.38 -9.26 30.41
C GLU A 9 10.58 -10.19 30.15
N THR A 10 10.67 -11.32 30.83
CA THR A 10 11.77 -12.30 30.59
C THR A 10 11.64 -12.99 29.25
N LEU A 11 10.42 -13.20 28.76
CA LEU A 11 10.16 -13.76 27.44
C LEU A 11 10.56 -12.77 26.33
N HIS A 12 10.25 -11.49 26.51
CA HIS A 12 10.68 -10.42 25.62
C HIS A 12 12.20 -10.25 25.58
N GLU A 13 12.87 -10.37 26.71
CA GLU A 13 14.33 -10.30 26.83
C GLU A 13 15.01 -11.48 26.10
N LEU A 14 14.52 -12.70 26.29
CA LEU A 14 14.99 -13.89 25.59
C LEU A 14 14.81 -13.79 24.07
N LEU A 15 13.70 -13.22 23.60
CA LEU A 15 13.42 -13.02 22.19
C LEU A 15 14.28 -11.93 21.54
N ARG A 16 14.94 -11.08 22.32
CA ARG A 16 15.93 -10.10 21.85
C ARG A 16 17.26 -10.73 21.50
N THR A 17 17.59 -11.91 22.03
CA THR A 17 18.86 -12.58 21.72
C THR A 17 18.89 -13.07 20.28
N PRO A 18 19.95 -12.70 19.50
CA PRO A 18 20.01 -13.03 18.05
C PRO A 18 20.03 -14.54 17.80
N ARG A 19 20.58 -15.30 18.72
CA ARG A 19 20.69 -16.77 18.62
C ARG A 19 19.34 -17.47 18.71
N ILE A 20 18.51 -17.09 19.67
CA ILE A 20 17.14 -17.64 19.85
C ILE A 20 16.26 -17.21 18.68
N ARG A 21 16.42 -16.00 18.21
CA ARG A 21 15.69 -15.43 17.10
C ARG A 21 15.94 -16.18 15.77
N GLN A 22 17.17 -16.59 15.50
CA GLN A 22 17.50 -17.42 14.34
C GLN A 22 16.79 -18.77 14.36
N HIS A 23 16.70 -19.42 15.52
CA HIS A 23 16.03 -20.71 15.66
C HIS A 23 14.51 -20.61 15.49
N LEU A 24 13.91 -19.46 15.84
CA LEU A 24 12.48 -19.24 15.74
C LEU A 24 12.02 -18.68 14.37
N LYS A 25 12.95 -18.26 13.49
CA LYS A 25 12.61 -17.76 12.14
C LYS A 25 11.68 -18.67 11.34
N PRO A 26 11.89 -20.00 11.27
CA PRO A 26 11.00 -20.88 10.52
C PRO A 26 9.58 -20.96 11.11
N LEU A 27 9.41 -20.62 12.38
CA LEU A 27 8.12 -20.59 13.06
C LEU A 27 7.46 -19.20 13.02
N GLY A 28 8.06 -18.21 12.37
CA GLY A 28 7.66 -16.80 12.41
C GLY A 28 6.18 -16.56 12.09
N LYS A 29 5.66 -17.18 11.04
CA LYS A 29 4.22 -17.05 10.68
C LYS A 29 3.28 -17.61 11.75
N LYS A 30 3.69 -18.70 12.41
CA LYS A 30 2.89 -19.33 13.48
C LYS A 30 2.92 -18.48 14.75
N LEU A 31 4.08 -17.89 15.07
CA LEU A 31 4.25 -17.00 16.21
C LEU A 31 3.49 -15.69 16.04
N ILE A 32 3.44 -15.11 14.86
CA ILE A 32 2.64 -13.91 14.57
C ILE A 32 1.15 -14.19 14.79
N ARG A 33 0.64 -15.37 14.41
CA ARG A 33 -0.74 -15.76 14.68
C ARG A 33 -1.05 -15.85 16.17
N LEU A 34 -0.03 -16.11 16.99
CA LEU A 34 -0.12 -16.15 18.46
C LEU A 34 0.15 -14.78 19.11
N GLY A 35 0.30 -13.71 18.31
CA GLY A 35 0.59 -12.37 18.80
C GLY A 35 2.05 -12.08 19.10
N LEU A 36 2.98 -13.00 18.75
CA LEU A 36 4.41 -12.86 18.99
C LEU A 36 5.14 -12.49 17.68
N ASP A 37 5.36 -11.22 17.46
CA ASP A 37 6.16 -10.74 16.31
C ASP A 37 7.62 -10.53 16.74
N LEU A 38 8.49 -11.42 16.28
CA LEU A 38 9.93 -11.41 16.59
C LEU A 38 10.74 -10.43 15.71
N ARG A 39 10.10 -9.79 14.74
CA ARG A 39 10.77 -8.85 13.84
C ARG A 39 11.10 -7.54 14.55
N THR A 40 12.28 -6.99 14.26
CA THR A 40 12.60 -5.62 14.69
C THR A 40 11.72 -4.61 13.97
N ALA A 41 11.65 -3.39 14.49
CA ALA A 41 10.96 -2.29 13.82
C ALA A 41 11.51 -2.06 12.40
N ARG A 42 12.82 -2.21 12.21
CA ARG A 42 13.47 -2.10 10.90
C ARG A 42 13.03 -3.20 9.94
N GLU A 43 13.06 -4.46 10.36
CA GLU A 43 12.63 -5.61 9.54
C GLU A 43 11.15 -5.50 9.15
N ARG A 44 10.31 -5.02 10.04
CA ARG A 44 8.89 -4.75 9.74
C ARG A 44 8.72 -3.64 8.70
N ALA A 45 9.51 -2.57 8.80
CA ALA A 45 9.48 -1.46 7.83
C ALA A 45 10.00 -1.91 6.46
N GLU A 46 11.09 -2.67 6.41
CA GLU A 46 11.64 -3.23 5.16
C GLU A 46 10.65 -4.19 4.49
N GLN A 47 9.99 -5.04 5.26
CA GLN A 47 8.98 -5.96 4.72
C GLN A 47 7.74 -5.21 4.22
N ALA A 48 7.25 -4.23 4.97
CA ALA A 48 6.12 -3.40 4.55
C ALA A 48 6.45 -2.64 3.25
N HIS A 49 7.66 -2.12 3.13
CA HIS A 49 8.12 -1.48 1.89
C HIS A 49 8.18 -2.47 0.72
N ALA A 50 8.74 -3.65 0.93
CA ALA A 50 8.78 -4.70 -0.10
C ALA A 50 7.38 -5.13 -0.57
N GLU A 51 6.43 -5.25 0.34
CA GLU A 51 5.04 -5.56 0.01
C GLU A 51 4.39 -4.46 -0.84
N VAL A 52 4.65 -3.20 -0.51
CA VAL A 52 4.17 -2.04 -1.31
C VAL A 52 4.78 -2.07 -2.71
N VAL A 53 6.08 -2.30 -2.82
CA VAL A 53 6.78 -2.41 -4.11
C VAL A 53 6.21 -3.54 -4.97
N GLN A 54 6.06 -4.74 -4.42
CA GLN A 54 5.48 -5.88 -5.13
C GLN A 54 4.05 -5.61 -5.59
N ARG A 55 3.22 -5.02 -4.73
CA ARG A 55 1.85 -4.66 -5.06
C ARG A 55 1.78 -3.61 -6.18
N THR A 56 2.65 -2.60 -6.12
CA THR A 56 2.71 -1.56 -7.15
C THR A 56 3.18 -2.15 -8.48
N ALA A 57 4.21 -3.00 -8.48
CA ALA A 57 4.68 -3.69 -9.68
C ALA A 57 3.58 -4.56 -10.32
N TRP A 58 2.82 -5.29 -9.50
CA TRP A 58 1.68 -6.07 -9.99
C TRP A 58 0.60 -5.18 -10.59
N LEU A 59 0.26 -4.06 -9.97
CA LEU A 59 -0.72 -3.11 -10.52
C LEU A 59 -0.25 -2.51 -11.84
N LEU A 60 1.04 -2.19 -11.99
CA LEU A 60 1.61 -1.70 -13.24
C LEU A 60 1.56 -2.74 -14.37
N SER A 61 1.65 -4.03 -14.04
CA SER A 61 1.47 -5.09 -15.03
C SER A 61 0.01 -5.25 -15.48
N CYS A 62 -0.94 -4.89 -14.62
CA CYS A 62 -2.37 -5.01 -14.91
C CYS A 62 -2.96 -3.75 -15.57
N TYR A 63 -2.40 -2.59 -15.30
CA TYR A 63 -2.95 -1.30 -15.73
C TYR A 63 -1.90 -0.43 -16.39
N ASN A 64 -2.24 0.14 -17.54
CA ASN A 64 -1.44 1.20 -18.15
C ASN A 64 -1.68 2.51 -17.37
N ARG A 65 -0.66 2.98 -16.68
CA ARG A 65 -0.72 4.16 -15.82
C ARG A 65 -1.04 5.44 -16.57
N GLU A 66 -0.46 5.61 -17.76
CA GLU A 66 -0.68 6.78 -18.61
C GLU A 66 -2.12 6.80 -19.14
N GLN A 67 -2.59 5.67 -19.62
CA GLN A 67 -3.98 5.51 -20.08
C GLN A 67 -4.97 5.78 -18.94
N LEU A 68 -4.73 5.23 -17.76
CA LEU A 68 -5.56 5.47 -16.59
C LEU A 68 -5.59 6.95 -16.20
N TYR A 69 -4.44 7.64 -16.29
CA TYR A 69 -4.36 9.08 -16.05
C TYR A 69 -5.21 9.87 -17.04
N GLU A 70 -5.15 9.56 -18.34
CA GLU A 70 -5.99 10.22 -19.34
C GLU A 70 -7.48 9.97 -19.09
N GLU A 71 -7.86 8.74 -18.79
CA GLU A 71 -9.25 8.36 -18.55
C GLU A 71 -9.86 9.06 -17.34
N VAL A 72 -9.13 9.14 -16.20
CA VAL A 72 -9.65 9.79 -14.98
C VAL A 72 -9.80 11.31 -15.14
N TRP A 73 -9.12 11.93 -16.10
CA TRP A 73 -9.27 13.35 -16.44
C TRP A 73 -10.24 13.61 -17.59
N SER A 74 -10.60 12.60 -18.36
CA SER A 74 -11.57 12.67 -19.46
C SER A 74 -12.99 12.41 -18.98
N GLU A 75 -13.17 11.46 -18.06
CA GLU A 75 -14.46 11.01 -17.55
C GLU A 75 -14.49 10.94 -16.01
N PRO A 76 -15.70 11.04 -15.42
CA PRO A 76 -15.84 10.84 -13.97
C PRO A 76 -15.35 9.47 -13.53
N LEU A 77 -14.70 9.41 -12.36
CA LEU A 77 -14.09 8.19 -11.80
C LEU A 77 -15.07 7.00 -11.78
N ARG A 78 -16.35 7.29 -11.53
CA ARG A 78 -17.44 6.28 -11.52
C ARG A 78 -17.66 5.65 -12.91
N ALA A 79 -17.55 6.44 -13.98
CA ALA A 79 -17.68 5.94 -15.36
C ALA A 79 -16.48 5.09 -15.74
N VAL A 80 -15.27 5.56 -15.43
CA VAL A 80 -14.03 4.80 -15.65
C VAL A 80 -14.05 3.48 -14.88
N ALA A 81 -14.47 3.49 -13.62
CA ALA A 81 -14.57 2.29 -12.79
C ALA A 81 -15.49 1.22 -13.42
N LYS A 82 -16.59 1.63 -14.02
CA LYS A 82 -17.50 0.72 -14.75
C LYS A 82 -16.82 0.04 -15.93
N LYS A 83 -15.96 0.74 -16.67
CA LYS A 83 -15.19 0.15 -17.79
C LYS A 83 -14.27 -0.96 -17.32
N TYR A 84 -13.69 -0.81 -16.14
CA TYR A 84 -12.80 -1.81 -15.52
C TYR A 84 -13.53 -2.87 -14.70
N GLY A 85 -14.86 -2.80 -14.56
CA GLY A 85 -15.65 -3.74 -13.75
C GLY A 85 -15.46 -3.59 -12.24
N PHE A 86 -15.13 -2.40 -11.76
CA PHE A 86 -14.88 -2.12 -10.33
C PHE A 86 -15.84 -1.07 -9.77
N SER A 87 -15.79 -0.91 -8.44
CA SER A 87 -16.34 0.26 -7.77
C SER A 87 -15.38 1.47 -7.92
N ASP A 88 -15.92 2.67 -7.89
CA ASP A 88 -15.17 3.93 -7.86
C ASP A 88 -14.19 4.02 -6.70
N VAL A 89 -14.56 3.46 -5.54
CA VAL A 89 -13.68 3.36 -4.36
C VAL A 89 -12.46 2.49 -4.64
N ARG A 90 -12.65 1.35 -5.31
CA ARG A 90 -11.55 0.45 -5.68
C ARG A 90 -10.63 1.11 -6.70
N LEU A 91 -11.18 1.73 -7.72
CA LEU A 91 -10.40 2.47 -8.71
C LEU A 91 -9.63 3.64 -8.06
N GLY A 92 -10.24 4.35 -7.11
CA GLY A 92 -9.57 5.39 -6.34
C GLY A 92 -8.35 4.88 -5.55
N LYS A 93 -8.42 3.67 -5.00
CA LYS A 93 -7.29 3.01 -4.34
C LYS A 93 -6.18 2.61 -5.32
N VAL A 94 -6.54 2.14 -6.51
CA VAL A 94 -5.59 1.82 -7.60
C VAL A 94 -4.86 3.09 -8.05
N CYS A 95 -5.58 4.16 -8.32
CA CYS A 95 -4.99 5.46 -8.69
C CYS A 95 -4.01 5.96 -7.61
N LYS A 96 -4.38 5.83 -6.33
CA LYS A 96 -3.49 6.19 -5.21
C LYS A 96 -2.24 5.34 -5.17
N ALA A 97 -2.37 4.02 -5.35
CA ALA A 97 -1.24 3.09 -5.34
C ALA A 97 -0.27 3.33 -6.51
N LEU A 98 -0.80 3.69 -7.67
CA LEU A 98 -0.03 4.02 -8.87
C LEU A 98 0.42 5.49 -8.94
N ASN A 99 0.16 6.27 -7.88
CA ASN A 99 0.46 7.70 -7.84
C ASN A 99 -0.12 8.48 -9.04
N VAL A 100 -1.35 8.14 -9.43
CA VAL A 100 -2.09 8.81 -10.50
C VAL A 100 -2.93 9.93 -9.89
N PRO A 101 -2.66 11.20 -10.21
CA PRO A 101 -3.47 12.31 -9.73
C PRO A 101 -4.86 12.24 -10.35
N LYS A 102 -5.87 12.37 -9.51
CA LYS A 102 -7.28 12.37 -9.92
C LYS A 102 -7.93 13.72 -9.66
N PRO A 103 -8.98 14.08 -10.42
CA PRO A 103 -9.74 15.30 -10.17
C PRO A 103 -10.30 15.36 -8.75
N GLY A 104 -10.25 16.53 -8.14
CA GLY A 104 -10.81 16.77 -6.81
C GLY A 104 -12.34 16.74 -6.79
N VAL A 105 -12.89 16.73 -5.57
CA VAL A 105 -14.35 16.80 -5.36
C VAL A 105 -14.90 18.06 -6.02
N GLY A 106 -16.01 17.92 -6.75
CA GLY A 106 -16.66 19.02 -7.45
C GLY A 106 -16.04 19.43 -8.78
N TYR A 107 -14.93 18.82 -9.21
CA TYR A 107 -14.30 19.12 -10.50
C TYR A 107 -15.29 18.98 -11.67
N TRP A 108 -16.01 17.88 -11.73
CA TRP A 108 -16.97 17.60 -12.81
C TRP A 108 -18.18 18.55 -12.79
N ALA A 109 -18.65 18.93 -11.61
CA ALA A 109 -19.72 19.91 -11.46
C ALA A 109 -19.26 21.30 -11.96
N LYS A 110 -18.05 21.72 -11.64
CA LYS A 110 -17.45 22.95 -12.13
C LYS A 110 -17.24 22.92 -13.64
N LYS A 111 -16.79 21.78 -14.19
CA LYS A 111 -16.63 21.56 -15.62
C LYS A 111 -17.95 21.69 -16.37
N ALA A 112 -19.01 21.07 -15.85
CA ALA A 112 -20.37 21.18 -16.41
C ALA A 112 -20.92 22.62 -16.37
N ALA A 113 -20.57 23.38 -15.31
CA ALA A 113 -20.96 24.78 -15.15
C ALA A 113 -20.08 25.77 -15.95
N GLY A 114 -19.12 25.30 -16.75
CA GLY A 114 -18.20 26.14 -17.53
C GLY A 114 -17.26 26.99 -16.68
N LYS A 115 -17.04 26.64 -15.39
CA LYS A 115 -16.15 27.38 -14.50
C LYS A 115 -14.70 27.02 -14.75
N PHE A 116 -13.78 27.95 -14.45
CA PHE A 116 -12.34 27.69 -14.54
C PHE A 116 -11.92 26.53 -13.64
N LEU A 117 -11.24 25.55 -14.22
CA LEU A 117 -10.89 24.28 -13.60
C LEU A 117 -9.44 24.20 -13.13
N GLY A 118 -8.67 25.25 -13.24
CA GLY A 118 -7.24 25.16 -12.94
C GLY A 118 -6.47 24.25 -13.90
N LYS A 119 -5.15 24.28 -13.78
CA LYS A 119 -4.27 23.45 -14.62
C LYS A 119 -4.25 21.99 -14.11
N ARG A 120 -4.37 21.04 -15.03
CA ARG A 120 -4.22 19.62 -14.76
C ARG A 120 -2.80 19.34 -14.24
N PRO A 121 -2.60 18.69 -13.07
CA PRO A 121 -1.27 18.38 -12.57
C PRO A 121 -0.60 17.34 -13.49
N PRO A 122 0.73 17.45 -13.74
CA PRO A 122 1.44 16.47 -14.53
C PRO A 122 1.44 15.11 -13.80
N LEU A 123 1.63 14.03 -14.56
CA LEU A 123 1.76 12.69 -13.98
C LEU A 123 3.09 12.61 -13.18
N PRO A 124 3.05 12.49 -11.85
CA PRO A 124 4.26 12.41 -11.05
C PRO A 124 4.99 11.09 -11.27
N PRO A 125 6.30 10.99 -11.01
CA PRO A 125 7.00 9.72 -11.07
C PRO A 125 6.41 8.72 -10.07
N ILE A 126 6.53 7.45 -10.37
CA ILE A 126 6.25 6.38 -9.42
C ILE A 126 7.34 6.43 -8.33
N MET A 127 7.26 5.66 -7.29
CA MET A 127 8.27 5.62 -6.24
C MET A 127 9.70 5.51 -6.81
N PRO A 128 10.70 6.21 -6.24
CA PRO A 128 12.09 6.08 -6.69
C PRO A 128 12.54 4.61 -6.64
N GLY A 129 12.97 4.08 -7.77
CA GLY A 129 13.40 2.69 -7.94
C GLY A 129 12.45 1.77 -8.73
N LEU A 130 11.27 2.27 -9.14
CA LEU A 130 10.32 1.53 -10.00
C LEU A 130 10.22 2.09 -11.44
N ASP A 131 10.99 3.14 -11.74
CA ASP A 131 11.01 3.81 -13.05
C ASP A 131 11.98 3.12 -14.03
N THR A 132 11.88 1.82 -14.16
CA THR A 132 12.62 1.07 -15.20
C THR A 132 11.65 0.31 -16.07
#